data_7aed55168a81e591e502c9647c2c701c
#
_entry.id   7aed55168a81e591e502c9647c2c701c
#
_cell.length_a   1.000
_cell.length_b   1.000
_cell.length_c   1.000
_cell.angle_alpha   90.00
_cell.angle_beta   90.00
_cell.angle_gamma   90.00
#
_symmetry.space_group_name_H-M   'P 1'
#
loop_
_entity.id
_entity.type
_entity.pdbx_description
1 polymer ?
#
loop_
_entity_poly.entity_id
_entity_poly.type
_entity_poly.pdbx_seq_one_letter_code
_entity_poly.pdbx_strand_id
1 'polypeptide(L)' 'RVPDDLSIVGFDDSPIATRIWPTLTTVRLPIRYMGRMAVQLLIANHDPAAMEPPAATSVMPSLIVRGSTAAPREK' A
#
# COMPACT_ATOMS: atom_id res chain seq x y z
N ARG A 1 12.83 13.56 -17.87
CA ARG A 1 11.88 14.35 -17.09
C ARG A 1 10.77 13.47 -16.53
N VAL A 2 10.43 13.70 -15.30
CA VAL A 2 9.31 13.04 -14.64
C VAL A 2 8.20 14.07 -14.47
N PRO A 3 6.98 13.84 -14.93
CA PRO A 3 6.47 12.62 -15.57
C PRO A 3 6.51 12.64 -17.09
N ASP A 4 7.07 13.67 -17.73
CA ASP A 4 6.94 13.87 -19.17
C ASP A 4 7.54 12.72 -19.98
N ASP A 5 8.75 12.32 -19.63
CA ASP A 5 9.46 11.25 -20.35
C ASP A 5 9.36 9.90 -19.64
N LEU A 6 9.17 9.93 -18.32
CA LEU A 6 9.19 8.73 -17.49
C LEU A 6 8.24 8.90 -16.31
N SER A 7 7.33 7.97 -16.15
CA SER A 7 6.50 7.90 -14.95
C SER A 7 7.18 7.04 -13.90
N ILE A 8 7.13 7.49 -12.66
CA ILE A 8 7.73 6.77 -11.53
C ILE A 8 6.64 6.48 -10.51
N VAL A 9 6.56 5.22 -10.10
CA VAL A 9 5.64 4.77 -9.06
C VAL A 9 6.45 4.19 -7.92
N GLY A 10 6.16 4.67 -6.71
CA GLY A 10 6.77 4.13 -5.51
C GLY A 10 5.87 3.13 -4.81
N PHE A 11 6.30 2.73 -3.63
CA PHE A 11 5.57 1.79 -2.79
C PHE A 11 5.66 2.26 -1.35
N ASP A 12 4.60 2.01 -0.59
CA ASP A 12 4.57 2.24 0.86
C ASP A 12 4.09 3.64 1.28
N ASP A 13 4.00 4.59 0.36
CA ASP A 13 3.51 5.95 0.63
C ASP A 13 4.16 6.59 1.86
N SER A 14 5.48 6.53 1.94
CA SER A 14 6.20 7.15 3.04
C SER A 14 6.10 8.67 2.96
N PRO A 15 6.36 9.40 4.06
CA PRO A 15 6.23 10.87 4.07
C PRO A 15 7.03 11.57 2.99
N ILE A 16 8.13 11.00 2.53
CA ILE A 16 8.95 11.62 1.49
C ILE A 16 8.19 11.75 0.16
N ALA A 17 7.17 10.91 -0.07
CA ALA A 17 6.40 10.94 -1.30
C ALA A 17 5.74 12.30 -1.55
N THR A 18 5.41 13.05 -0.50
CA THR A 18 4.81 14.37 -0.61
C THR A 18 5.83 15.51 -0.50
N ARG A 19 7.09 15.19 -0.20
CA ARG A 19 8.13 16.18 0.05
C ARG A 19 9.12 16.34 -1.10
N ILE A 20 9.03 15.48 -2.10
CA ILE A 20 9.86 15.59 -3.30
C ILE A 20 9.04 16.20 -4.43
N TRP A 21 9.71 16.62 -5.49
CA TRP A 21 9.05 17.19 -6.65
C TRP A 21 9.53 16.48 -7.93
N PRO A 22 8.60 16.02 -8.78
CA PRO A 22 7.16 15.99 -8.54
C PRO A 22 6.82 15.03 -7.39
N THR A 23 5.66 15.27 -6.74
CA THR A 23 5.20 14.38 -5.68
C THR A 23 4.98 12.98 -6.23
N LEU A 24 5.30 11.99 -5.42
CA LEU A 24 5.41 10.60 -5.88
C LEU A 24 4.07 9.86 -5.83
N THR A 25 3.64 9.34 -6.98
CA THR A 25 2.57 8.35 -7.04
C THR A 25 3.05 7.07 -6.37
N THR A 26 2.25 6.51 -5.49
CA THR A 26 2.69 5.36 -4.70
C THR A 26 1.53 4.47 -4.36
N VAL A 27 1.84 3.24 -3.99
CA VAL A 27 0.89 2.28 -3.46
C VAL A 27 0.90 2.39 -1.94
N ARG A 28 -0.27 2.64 -1.37
CA ARG A 28 -0.45 2.74 0.08
C ARG A 28 -1.03 1.45 0.62
N LEU A 29 -0.40 0.90 1.63
CA LEU A 29 -0.93 -0.25 2.35
C LEU A 29 -1.68 0.22 3.60
N PRO A 30 -2.79 -0.44 3.96
CA PRO A 30 -3.54 -0.08 5.17
C PRO A 30 -2.83 -0.65 6.41
N ILE A 31 -1.71 -0.03 6.80
CA ILE A 31 -0.80 -0.56 7.81
C ILE A 31 -1.49 -0.75 9.17
N ARG A 32 -2.31 0.22 9.59
CA ARG A 32 -3.02 0.12 10.86
C ARG A 32 -4.00 -1.04 10.87
N TYR A 33 -4.73 -1.20 9.77
CA TYR A 33 -5.66 -2.29 9.61
C TYR A 33 -4.93 -3.64 9.59
N MET A 34 -3.82 -3.71 8.86
CA MET A 34 -2.99 -4.92 8.79
C MET A 34 -2.44 -5.30 10.17
N GLY A 35 -1.96 -4.32 10.94
CA GLY A 35 -1.48 -4.56 12.30
C GLY A 35 -2.57 -5.09 13.20
N ARG A 36 -3.76 -4.49 13.14
CA ARG A 36 -4.91 -4.94 13.93
C ARG A 36 -5.30 -6.36 13.56
N MET A 37 -5.35 -6.66 12.28
CA MET A 37 -5.68 -8.01 11.81
C MET A 37 -4.64 -9.03 12.24
N ALA A 38 -3.36 -8.67 12.19
CA ALA A 38 -2.29 -9.55 12.62
C ALA A 38 -2.42 -9.92 14.11
N VAL A 39 -2.75 -8.93 14.95
CA VAL A 39 -2.95 -9.18 16.38
C VAL A 39 -4.16 -10.08 16.60
N GLN A 40 -5.27 -9.83 15.90
CA GLN A 40 -6.47 -10.65 16.04
C GLN A 40 -6.21 -12.09 15.62
N LEU A 41 -5.45 -12.30 14.53
CA LEU A 41 -5.10 -13.64 14.07
C LEU A 41 -4.21 -14.37 15.08
N LEU A 42 -3.27 -13.67 15.70
CA LEU A 42 -2.43 -14.25 16.73
C LEU A 42 -3.24 -14.68 17.95
N ILE A 43 -4.18 -13.86 18.38
CA ILE A 43 -5.06 -14.19 19.50
C ILE A 43 -5.91 -15.41 19.16
N ALA A 44 -6.49 -15.43 17.96
CA ALA A 44 -7.32 -16.55 17.53
C ALA A 44 -6.54 -17.86 17.45
N ASN A 45 -5.31 -17.82 16.93
CA ASN A 45 -4.46 -19.00 16.84
C ASN A 45 -3.97 -19.50 18.19
N HIS A 46 -3.93 -18.61 19.17
CA HIS A 46 -3.45 -18.95 20.51
C HIS A 46 -4.54 -19.56 21.37
N ASP A 47 -5.78 -19.51 20.96
CA ASP A 47 -6.91 -20.08 21.70
C ASP A 47 -6.97 -21.58 21.46
N PRO A 48 -6.70 -22.41 22.48
CA PRO A 48 -6.74 -23.86 22.30
C PRO A 48 -8.15 -24.38 22.05
N ALA A 49 -9.18 -23.59 22.30
CA ALA A 49 -10.56 -23.97 22.02
C ALA A 49 -10.97 -23.66 20.57
N ALA A 50 -10.11 -22.94 19.81
CA ALA A 50 -10.39 -22.67 18.41
C ALA A 50 -10.34 -23.94 17.60
N MET A 51 -11.45 -24.30 17.00
CA MET A 51 -11.60 -25.55 16.25
C MET A 51 -11.08 -25.42 14.82
N GLU A 52 -11.01 -24.21 14.30
CA GLU A 52 -10.63 -23.96 12.92
C GLU A 52 -9.57 -22.88 12.84
N PRO A 53 -8.63 -22.98 11.88
CA PRO A 53 -7.71 -21.90 11.64
C PRO A 53 -8.48 -20.67 11.15
N PRO A 54 -8.02 -19.45 11.50
CA PRO A 54 -8.66 -18.24 10.99
C PRO A 54 -8.61 -18.22 9.47
N ALA A 55 -9.65 -17.67 8.85
CA ALA A 55 -9.72 -17.55 7.41
C ALA A 55 -8.55 -16.69 6.91
N ALA A 56 -8.03 -17.05 5.74
CA ALA A 56 -7.00 -16.23 5.10
C ALA A 56 -7.55 -14.82 4.90
N THR A 57 -6.76 -13.83 5.33
CA THR A 57 -7.16 -12.44 5.26
C THR A 57 -6.35 -11.74 4.17
N SER A 58 -7.04 -11.08 3.27
CA SER A 58 -6.40 -10.26 2.26
C SER A 58 -6.71 -8.79 2.52
N VAL A 59 -5.79 -7.92 2.15
CA VAL A 59 -5.97 -6.48 2.24
C VAL A 59 -5.78 -5.89 0.85
N MET A 60 -6.54 -4.82 0.59
CA MET A 60 -6.47 -4.13 -0.69
C MET A 60 -5.58 -2.91 -0.57
N PRO A 61 -4.46 -2.86 -1.28
CA PRO A 61 -3.67 -1.64 -1.35
C PRO A 61 -4.42 -0.57 -2.15
N SER A 62 -4.09 0.68 -1.90
CA SER A 62 -4.65 1.83 -2.63
C SER A 62 -3.57 2.48 -3.46
N LEU A 63 -3.92 2.87 -4.68
CA LEU A 63 -3.03 3.65 -5.53
C LEU A 63 -3.29 5.14 -5.26
N ILE A 64 -2.25 5.84 -4.83
CA ILE A 64 -2.32 7.28 -4.59
C ILE A 64 -1.62 7.98 -5.76
N VAL A 65 -2.41 8.56 -6.64
CA VAL A 65 -1.90 9.20 -7.86
C VAL A 65 -1.45 10.62 -7.53
N ARG A 66 -0.20 10.92 -7.87
CA ARG A 66 0.39 12.24 -7.68
C ARG A 66 1.08 12.70 -8.95
N GLY A 67 2.00 13.64 -8.84
CA GLY A 67 2.62 14.28 -9.99
C GLY A 67 3.66 13.49 -10.75
N SER A 68 4.12 12.36 -10.21
CA SER A 68 5.21 11.58 -10.83
C SER A 68 4.76 10.66 -11.95
N THR A 69 3.45 10.58 -12.22
CA THR A 69 2.90 9.75 -13.29
C THR A 69 2.02 10.57 -14.22
N ALA A 70 1.99 10.20 -15.48
CA ALA A 70 1.17 10.87 -16.48
C ALA A 70 0.81 9.88 -17.59
N ALA A 71 -0.14 10.30 -18.43
CA ALA A 71 -0.51 9.51 -19.60
C ALA A 71 0.69 9.32 -20.53
N PRO A 72 0.73 8.22 -21.30
CA PRO A 72 1.81 8.01 -22.25
C PRO A 72 1.91 9.17 -23.25
N ARG A 73 3.14 9.54 -23.56
CA ARG A 73 3.38 10.60 -24.53
C ARG A 73 3.03 10.11 -25.93
N GLU A 74 2.27 10.89 -26.66
CA GLU A 74 1.96 10.57 -28.04
C GLU A 74 3.19 10.80 -28.92
N LYS A 75 3.37 9.90 -29.90
CA LYS A 75 4.46 10.01 -30.88
C LYS A 75 4.00 10.75 -32.13
#